data_17e7881013a8a795c723b3d9819c5d04
#
_entry.id   17e7881013a8a795c723b3d9819c5d04
#
_cell.length_a   1.000
_cell.length_b   1.000
_cell.length_c   1.000
_cell.angle_alpha   90.00
_cell.angle_beta   90.00
_cell.angle_gamma   90.00
#
_symmetry.space_group_name_H-M   'P 1'
#
loop_
_entity.id
_entity.type
_entity.pdbx_description
1 polymer ?
#
loop_
_entity_poly.entity_id
_entity_poly.type
_entity_poly.pdbx_seq_one_letter_code
_entity_poly.pdbx_strand_id
1 'polypeptide(L)'
;MALIITCSFNAIAQVRIGSPYSRYGIGDLSKNNSPFFMSLGGTSFGIRSSAYVNHSNPASYTSIDTMSFLFEGGIYTQSATLKTLTASQKSTFSSIGPISIGFPITRWIKASIGLMPYS
;
A
#
# COMPACT_ATOMS: atom_id res chain seq x y z
N MET A 1 42.68 2.03 -4.11
CA MET A 1 42.00 1.63 -5.38
C MET A 1 40.63 1.12 -5.01
N ALA A 2 39.64 2.01 -5.08
CA ALA A 2 38.25 1.70 -4.67
C ALA A 2 37.47 1.14 -5.88
N LEU A 3 37.08 -0.12 -5.79
CA LEU A 3 36.30 -0.80 -6.82
C LEU A 3 34.81 -0.39 -6.67
N ILE A 4 34.35 0.55 -7.48
CA ILE A 4 32.95 0.93 -7.56
C ILE A 4 32.23 -0.14 -8.38
N ILE A 5 31.53 -1.03 -7.70
CA ILE A 5 30.64 -2.01 -8.33
C ILE A 5 29.36 -1.24 -8.72
N THR A 6 29.29 -0.82 -9.98
CA THR A 6 28.04 -0.30 -10.58
C THR A 6 27.09 -1.47 -10.82
N CYS A 7 26.21 -1.71 -9.87
CA CYS A 7 25.10 -2.62 -10.04
C CYS A 7 24.05 -1.96 -10.94
N SER A 8 24.07 -2.26 -12.24
CA SER A 8 23.03 -1.82 -13.19
C SER A 8 21.75 -2.61 -12.92
N PHE A 9 20.86 -2.04 -12.11
CA PHE A 9 19.51 -2.55 -11.97
C PHE A 9 18.75 -2.27 -13.27
N ASN A 10 18.50 -3.32 -14.05
CA ASN A 10 17.49 -3.26 -15.09
C ASN A 10 16.12 -3.20 -14.41
N ALA A 11 15.61 -2.01 -14.18
CA ALA A 11 14.25 -1.80 -13.75
C ALA A 11 13.33 -2.14 -14.94
N ILE A 12 12.89 -3.39 -15.01
CA ILE A 12 11.80 -3.77 -15.89
C ILE A 12 10.54 -3.16 -15.27
N ALA A 13 10.08 -2.05 -15.82
CA ALA A 13 8.80 -1.47 -15.46
C ALA A 13 7.72 -2.51 -15.82
N GLN A 14 7.27 -3.25 -14.83
CA GLN A 14 6.18 -4.19 -15.00
C GLN A 14 4.90 -3.37 -15.15
N VAL A 15 4.44 -3.26 -16.39
CA VAL A 15 3.12 -2.70 -16.67
C VAL A 15 2.10 -3.61 -15.98
N ARG A 16 1.39 -3.06 -15.04
CA ARG A 16 0.32 -3.71 -14.30
C ARG A 16 -0.88 -3.95 -15.23
N ILE A 17 -0.80 -4.99 -16.06
CA ILE A 17 -1.87 -5.35 -17.00
C ILE A 17 -2.87 -6.26 -16.25
N GLY A 18 -3.59 -5.70 -15.29
CA GLY A 18 -4.57 -6.43 -14.51
C GLY A 18 -5.99 -6.27 -15.00
N SER A 19 -6.25 -5.18 -15.68
CA SER A 19 -7.57 -4.83 -16.17
C SER A 19 -7.45 -4.26 -17.57
N PRO A 20 -8.41 -4.54 -18.48
CA PRO A 20 -8.48 -3.85 -19.77
C PRO A 20 -8.50 -2.32 -19.62
N TYR A 21 -9.03 -1.82 -18.50
CA TYR A 21 -9.12 -0.39 -18.20
C TYR A 21 -7.76 0.25 -17.91
N SER A 22 -6.77 -0.52 -17.45
CA SER A 22 -5.41 -0.01 -17.22
C SER A 22 -4.67 0.34 -18.51
N ARG A 23 -5.15 -0.18 -19.65
CA ARG A 23 -4.57 0.07 -20.97
C ARG A 23 -5.10 1.32 -21.65
N TYR A 24 -6.31 1.77 -21.29
CA TYR A 24 -7.03 2.86 -21.95
C TYR A 24 -7.50 3.98 -21.01
N GLY A 25 -7.03 4.02 -19.78
CA GLY A 25 -7.45 5.00 -18.79
C GLY A 25 -6.57 5.06 -17.55
N ILE A 26 -7.14 5.56 -16.48
CA ILE A 26 -6.45 5.72 -15.18
C ILE A 26 -6.19 4.36 -14.50
N GLY A 27 -6.76 3.27 -15.02
CA GLY A 27 -6.70 1.95 -14.41
C GLY A 27 -7.72 1.76 -13.28
N ASP A 28 -7.58 0.64 -12.58
CA ASP A 28 -8.37 0.39 -11.38
C ASP A 28 -7.74 1.12 -10.19
N LEU A 29 -8.49 2.03 -9.59
CA LEU A 29 -8.05 2.74 -8.39
C LEU A 29 -7.83 1.75 -7.26
N SER A 30 -6.64 1.71 -6.75
CA SER A 30 -6.30 0.88 -5.61
C SER A 30 -6.86 1.50 -4.32
N LYS A 31 -7.55 0.69 -3.51
CA LYS A 31 -7.92 1.10 -2.16
C LYS A 31 -6.66 1.00 -1.28
N ASN A 32 -5.94 2.10 -1.17
CA ASN A 32 -4.66 2.17 -0.47
C ASN A 32 -4.85 2.26 1.06
N ASN A 33 -5.53 1.28 1.64
CA ASN A 33 -5.60 1.14 3.08
C ASN A 33 -4.54 0.16 3.56
N SER A 34 -4.11 0.32 4.79
CA SER A 34 -3.30 -0.67 5.49
C SER A 34 -3.96 -2.06 5.45
N PRO A 35 -3.17 -3.14 5.39
CA PRO A 35 -3.70 -4.52 5.42
C PRO A 35 -4.67 -4.77 6.55
N PHE A 36 -4.44 -4.18 7.72
CA PHE A 36 -5.35 -4.28 8.86
C PHE A 36 -6.73 -3.70 8.54
N PHE A 37 -6.79 -2.48 8.00
CA PHE A 37 -8.08 -1.86 7.67
C PHE A 37 -8.77 -2.55 6.49
N MET A 38 -8.01 -3.15 5.59
CA MET A 38 -8.57 -3.96 4.51
C MET A 38 -9.26 -5.21 5.04
N SER A 39 -8.73 -5.85 6.10
CA SER A 39 -9.37 -7.00 6.74
C SER A 39 -10.70 -6.63 7.43
N LEU A 40 -10.88 -5.35 7.77
CA LEU A 40 -12.12 -4.79 8.32
C LEU A 40 -13.07 -4.26 7.22
N GLY A 41 -12.92 -4.74 5.98
CA GLY A 41 -13.72 -4.29 4.86
C GLY A 41 -13.40 -2.88 4.36
N GLY A 42 -12.24 -2.33 4.72
CA GLY A 42 -11.81 -0.97 4.34
C GLY A 42 -12.34 0.12 5.27
N THR A 43 -12.97 -0.24 6.38
CA THR A 43 -13.43 0.73 7.38
C THR A 43 -12.23 1.26 8.15
N SER A 44 -11.98 2.57 8.08
CA SER A 44 -10.80 3.19 8.68
C SER A 44 -11.09 4.51 9.40
N PHE A 45 -12.07 5.29 8.94
CA PHE A 45 -12.28 6.68 9.39
C PHE A 45 -12.57 6.83 10.89
N GLY A 46 -13.32 5.91 11.49
CA GLY A 46 -13.67 5.96 12.91
C GLY A 46 -12.74 5.19 13.83
N ILE A 47 -11.74 4.50 13.28
CA ILE A 47 -10.90 3.59 14.05
C ILE A 47 -9.65 4.32 14.55
N ARG A 48 -9.39 4.20 15.84
CA ARG A 48 -8.16 4.67 16.48
C ARG A 48 -7.40 3.48 17.04
N SER A 49 -6.13 3.39 16.72
CA SER A 49 -5.25 2.31 17.18
C SER A 49 -3.87 2.86 17.52
N SER A 50 -3.25 2.31 18.55
CA SER A 50 -1.85 2.59 18.87
C SER A 50 -0.88 1.69 18.08
N ALA A 51 -1.39 0.64 17.41
CA ALA A 51 -0.58 -0.37 16.75
C ALA A 51 -0.53 -0.22 15.22
N TYR A 52 -1.39 0.60 14.62
CA TYR A 52 -1.49 0.75 13.16
C TYR A 52 -1.57 2.21 12.76
N VAL A 53 -0.96 2.52 11.62
CA VAL A 53 -0.99 3.87 11.03
C VAL A 53 -2.24 4.02 10.18
N ASN A 54 -3.16 4.88 10.60
CA ASN A 54 -4.39 5.14 9.87
C ASN A 54 -4.27 6.38 8.97
N HIS A 55 -3.92 6.18 7.72
CA HIS A 55 -3.76 7.27 6.74
C HIS A 55 -5.06 8.00 6.42
N SER A 56 -6.19 7.31 6.54
CA SER A 56 -7.51 7.89 6.26
C SER A 56 -8.01 8.80 7.36
N ASN A 57 -7.45 8.68 8.57
CA ASN A 57 -7.79 9.50 9.71
C ASN A 57 -6.53 9.94 10.47
N PRO A 58 -5.91 11.06 10.08
CA PRO A 58 -4.71 11.57 10.75
C PRO A 58 -4.91 11.88 12.25
N ALA A 59 -6.16 12.16 12.69
CA ALA A 59 -6.46 12.36 14.10
C ALA A 59 -6.19 11.10 14.96
N SER A 60 -6.18 9.92 14.35
CA SER A 60 -5.84 8.66 15.03
C SER A 60 -4.36 8.58 15.44
N TYR A 61 -3.47 9.37 14.85
CA TYR A 61 -2.04 9.37 15.19
C TYR A 61 -1.80 9.74 16.65
N THR A 62 -2.68 10.53 17.27
CA THR A 62 -2.59 10.83 18.69
C THR A 62 -2.70 9.60 19.59
N SER A 63 -3.18 8.48 19.08
CA SER A 63 -3.23 7.19 19.80
C SER A 63 -1.90 6.44 19.82
N ILE A 64 -0.93 6.80 18.97
CA ILE A 64 0.40 6.17 18.94
C ILE A 64 1.10 6.50 20.26
N ASP A 65 1.74 5.51 20.88
CA ASP A 65 2.47 5.73 22.12
C ASP A 65 3.70 6.64 21.91
N THR A 66 4.01 7.43 22.94
CA THR A 66 5.06 8.46 22.85
C THR A 66 6.47 7.89 22.71
N MET A 67 6.66 6.61 23.01
CA MET A 67 7.96 5.93 22.96
C MET A 67 8.00 4.80 21.93
N SER A 68 7.11 4.81 20.93
CA SER A 68 7.03 3.75 19.96
C SER A 68 7.15 4.25 18.53
N PHE A 69 7.84 3.48 17.71
CA PHE A 69 7.83 3.60 16.25
C PHE A 69 6.90 2.55 15.68
N LEU A 70 6.04 2.96 14.77
CA LEU A 70 5.21 2.05 14.00
C LEU A 70 5.80 1.93 12.60
N PHE A 71 6.07 0.71 12.19
CA PHE A 71 6.40 0.39 10.81
C PHE A 71 5.32 -0.51 10.25
N GLU A 72 4.79 -0.16 9.10
CA GLU A 72 3.75 -0.91 8.44
C GLU A 72 4.08 -1.08 6.97
N GLY A 73 3.90 -2.29 6.47
CA GLY A 73 4.07 -2.61 5.07
C GLY A 73 3.14 -3.74 4.67
N GLY A 74 2.67 -3.73 3.43
CA GLY A 74 1.77 -4.74 2.92
C GLY A 74 2.14 -5.21 1.53
N ILE A 75 1.72 -6.44 1.21
CA ILE A 75 1.76 -7.00 -0.13
C ILE A 75 0.34 -7.43 -0.46
N TYR A 76 -0.17 -7.00 -1.59
CA TYR A 76 -1.48 -7.41 -2.08
C TYR A 76 -1.30 -8.38 -3.24
N THR A 77 -2.02 -9.47 -3.17
CA THR A 77 -2.12 -10.42 -4.29
C THR A 77 -3.59 -10.51 -4.68
N GLN A 78 -3.87 -10.21 -5.93
CA GLN A 78 -5.21 -10.29 -6.48
C GLN A 78 -5.24 -11.31 -7.61
N SER A 79 -6.17 -12.24 -7.55
CA SER A 79 -6.47 -13.17 -8.64
C SER A 79 -7.79 -12.77 -9.29
N ALA A 80 -7.73 -12.44 -10.56
CA ALA A 80 -8.91 -12.14 -11.37
C ALA A 80 -9.11 -13.21 -12.42
N THR A 81 -10.36 -13.65 -12.60
CA THR A 81 -10.73 -14.55 -13.69
C THR A 81 -11.61 -13.76 -14.66
N LEU A 82 -11.06 -13.52 -15.84
CA LEU A 82 -11.78 -12.90 -16.95
C LEU A 82 -12.48 -13.97 -17.75
N LYS A 83 -13.80 -13.91 -17.84
CA LYS A 83 -14.61 -14.86 -18.60
C LYS A 83 -15.33 -14.11 -19.72
N THR A 84 -15.22 -14.65 -20.91
CA THR A 84 -16.03 -14.31 -22.08
C THR A 84 -16.86 -15.53 -22.44
N LEU A 85 -17.85 -15.38 -23.29
CA LEU A 85 -18.72 -16.50 -23.72
C LEU A 85 -17.96 -17.70 -24.29
N THR A 86 -16.78 -17.48 -24.87
CA THR A 86 -15.97 -18.49 -25.55
C THR A 86 -14.59 -18.75 -24.90
N ALA A 87 -14.15 -17.91 -23.95
CA ALA A 87 -12.82 -18.03 -23.37
C ALA A 87 -12.82 -17.65 -21.87
N SER A 88 -11.90 -18.28 -21.11
CA SER A 88 -11.66 -17.97 -19.72
C SER A 88 -10.17 -17.84 -19.48
N GLN A 89 -9.74 -16.71 -18.91
CA GLN A 89 -8.35 -16.46 -18.56
C GLN A 89 -8.25 -16.08 -17.07
N LYS A 90 -7.36 -16.76 -16.37
CA LYS A 90 -7.03 -16.45 -14.98
C LYS A 90 -5.75 -15.62 -14.96
N SER A 91 -5.81 -14.48 -14.30
CA SER A 91 -4.67 -13.58 -14.13
C SER A 91 -4.43 -13.35 -12.66
N THR A 92 -3.19 -13.47 -12.22
CA THR A 92 -2.81 -13.19 -10.82
C THR A 92 -1.81 -12.04 -10.81
N PHE A 93 -2.11 -11.03 -10.03
CA PHE A 93 -1.29 -9.83 -9.88
C PHE A 93 -0.86 -9.68 -8.45
N SER A 94 0.42 -9.40 -8.25
CA SER A 94 0.96 -9.05 -6.94
C SER A 94 1.46 -7.62 -6.99
N SER A 95 1.14 -6.85 -5.97
CA SER A 95 1.61 -5.47 -5.84
C SER A 95 2.05 -5.19 -4.42
N ILE A 96 3.03 -4.30 -4.32
CA ILE A 96 3.42 -3.76 -3.03
C ILE A 96 2.31 -2.83 -2.57
N GLY A 97 1.85 -3.04 -1.35
CA GLY A 97 0.87 -2.18 -0.69
C GLY A 97 1.51 -0.90 -0.12
N PRO A 98 0.77 -0.17 0.70
CA PRO A 98 1.32 1.00 1.38
C PRO A 98 2.45 0.58 2.32
N ILE A 99 3.51 1.37 2.32
CA ILE A 99 4.60 1.28 3.28
C ILE A 99 4.59 2.57 4.07
N SER A 100 4.50 2.49 5.38
CA SER A 100 4.41 3.67 6.22
C SER A 100 5.18 3.51 7.52
N ILE A 101 5.63 4.66 8.03
CA ILE A 101 6.30 4.79 9.31
C ILE A 101 5.56 5.85 10.10
N GLY A 102 5.11 5.47 11.29
CA GLY A 102 4.51 6.40 12.26
C GLY A 102 5.48 6.64 13.41
N PHE A 103 5.65 7.87 13.83
CA PHE A 103 6.54 8.23 14.92
C PHE A 103 6.01 9.42 15.74
N PRO A 104 6.30 9.43 17.04
CA PRO A 104 6.00 10.57 17.88
C PRO A 104 7.10 11.64 17.73
N ILE A 105 6.70 12.89 17.51
CA ILE A 105 7.60 14.04 17.51
C ILE A 105 7.65 14.62 18.93
N THR A 106 6.47 14.82 19.49
CA THR A 106 6.31 15.30 20.87
C THR A 106 5.17 14.55 21.55
N ARG A 107 4.94 14.83 22.80
CA ARG A 107 3.81 14.26 23.56
C ARG A 107 2.45 14.54 22.89
N TRP A 108 2.32 15.66 22.19
CA TRP A 108 1.09 16.13 21.58
C TRP A 108 1.05 15.97 20.06
N ILE A 109 2.21 15.91 19.43
CA ILE A 109 2.34 15.86 17.97
C ILE A 109 2.92 14.52 17.55
N LYS A 110 2.22 13.83 16.68
CA LYS A 110 2.64 12.59 16.05
C LYS A 110 2.60 12.79 14.54
N ALA A 111 3.49 12.10 13.85
CA ALA A 111 3.56 12.17 12.40
C ALA A 111 3.66 10.78 11.77
N SER A 112 3.28 10.69 10.52
CA SER A 112 3.57 9.53 9.71
C SER A 112 4.06 9.95 8.33
N ILE A 113 4.94 9.14 7.77
CA ILE A 113 5.42 9.25 6.40
C ILE A 113 5.20 7.89 5.75
N GLY A 114 4.72 7.89 4.52
CA GLY A 114 4.47 6.66 3.80
C GLY A 114 4.47 6.83 2.30
N LEU A 115 4.65 5.71 1.61
CA LEU A 115 4.52 5.57 0.18
C LEU A 115 3.32 4.69 -0.11
N MET A 116 2.45 5.14 -0.97
CA MET A 116 1.26 4.41 -1.38
C MET A 116 1.21 4.32 -2.90
N PRO A 117 0.98 3.13 -3.47
CA PRO A 117 0.72 3.01 -4.89
C PRO A 117 -0.63 3.67 -5.21
N TYR A 118 -0.72 4.39 -6.32
CA TYR A 118 -1.96 5.07 -6.73
C TYR A 118 -2.84 4.17 -7.63
N SER A 119 -2.21 3.44 -8.55
CA SER A 119 -2.89 2.54 -9.51
C SER A 119 -1.96 1.44 -9.99
#